data_6cebc61176d33605a51628383fab8f7e
#
_entry.id   6cebc61176d33605a51628383fab8f7e
#
_cell.length_a   1.000
_cell.length_b   1.000
_cell.length_c   1.000
_cell.angle_alpha   90.00
_cell.angle_beta   90.00
_cell.angle_gamma   90.00
#
_symmetry.space_group_name_H-M   'P 1'
#
loop_
_entity.id
_entity.type
_entity.pdbx_description
1 polymer ?
#
loop_
_entity_poly.entity_id
_entity_poly.type
_entity_poly.pdbx_seq_one_letter_code
_entity_poly.pdbx_strand_id
1 'polypeptide(L)'
;MNIIKHLFGLLLISVLVSSCMSLGNAAQSTIVGGEYKADKNITEYFVLPYGEVSLPGKWEKWQYVSNARQQFFKNEDSVIIAIAFGPANKYEFNRNGLLKEYDFVKAYYDWESDYFVKLGYEAKIIETDQSNNYIIWRLWGQKYDTYFLFGERNGRVCNYSVHIADKWSEAEKIQFLKNIYLK
;
A
#
# COMPACT_ATOMS: atom_id res chain seq x y z
N MET A 1 1.18 -10.48 -81.23
CA MET A 1 0.58 -11.73 -80.79
C MET A 1 1.42 -12.26 -79.61
N ASN A 2 0.85 -12.27 -78.41
CA ASN A 2 1.39 -12.90 -77.20
C ASN A 2 2.62 -12.31 -76.46
N ILE A 3 2.52 -11.06 -76.00
CA ILE A 3 3.45 -10.52 -74.95
C ILE A 3 2.68 -9.91 -73.75
N ILE A 4 1.43 -10.26 -73.55
CA ILE A 4 0.58 -9.65 -72.47
C ILE A 4 0.28 -10.68 -71.36
N LYS A 5 0.99 -11.79 -71.26
CA LYS A 5 0.66 -12.84 -70.27
C LYS A 5 1.63 -13.03 -69.12
N HIS A 6 2.67 -12.19 -68.97
CA HIS A 6 3.65 -12.39 -67.89
C HIS A 6 3.82 -11.19 -66.94
N LEU A 7 2.90 -10.25 -66.91
CA LEU A 7 2.96 -9.10 -66.01
C LEU A 7 1.94 -9.17 -64.87
N PHE A 8 1.42 -10.35 -64.57
CA PHE A 8 0.39 -10.52 -63.53
C PHE A 8 0.81 -11.45 -62.39
N GLY A 9 2.11 -11.53 -62.12
CA GLY A 9 2.64 -12.52 -61.17
C GLY A 9 3.52 -12.00 -60.07
N LEU A 10 3.59 -10.68 -59.77
CA LEU A 10 4.50 -10.22 -58.72
C LEU A 10 3.95 -8.97 -57.96
N LEU A 11 2.65 -9.03 -57.66
CA LEU A 11 2.09 -8.16 -56.63
C LEU A 11 1.86 -9.04 -55.36
N LEU A 12 2.92 -9.66 -54.89
CA LEU A 12 2.93 -10.36 -53.59
C LEU A 12 3.08 -9.31 -52.52
N ILE A 13 1.95 -8.83 -52.03
CA ILE A 13 1.54 -8.93 -50.66
C ILE A 13 2.73 -8.79 -49.69
N SER A 14 3.25 -7.60 -49.53
CA SER A 14 3.89 -7.19 -48.28
C SER A 14 2.79 -6.78 -47.28
N VAL A 15 2.09 -7.79 -46.78
CA VAL A 15 1.32 -7.62 -45.55
C VAL A 15 2.36 -7.40 -44.45
N LEU A 16 2.74 -6.17 -44.25
CA LEU A 16 3.39 -5.73 -43.03
C LEU A 16 2.44 -6.06 -41.88
N VAL A 17 2.69 -7.21 -41.29
CA VAL A 17 2.16 -7.53 -39.96
C VAL A 17 2.80 -6.51 -39.02
N SER A 18 2.22 -5.32 -38.97
CA SER A 18 2.39 -4.42 -37.83
C SER A 18 1.74 -5.12 -36.66
N SER A 19 2.46 -6.11 -36.09
CA SER A 19 2.18 -6.52 -34.74
C SER A 19 2.44 -5.29 -33.88
N CYS A 20 1.36 -4.55 -33.60
CA CYS A 20 1.31 -3.72 -32.43
C CYS A 20 1.64 -4.63 -31.27
N MET A 21 2.92 -4.72 -30.90
CA MET A 21 3.30 -5.04 -29.54
C MET A 21 2.70 -3.90 -28.71
N SER A 22 1.45 -4.08 -28.30
CA SER A 22 0.98 -3.46 -27.07
C SER A 22 1.95 -4.01 -26.04
N LEU A 23 2.89 -3.17 -25.62
CA LEU A 23 3.57 -3.30 -24.35
C LEU A 23 2.46 -3.18 -23.29
N GLY A 24 1.66 -4.24 -23.19
CA GLY A 24 0.73 -4.42 -22.10
C GLY A 24 1.59 -4.34 -20.87
N ASN A 25 1.34 -3.35 -20.02
CA ASN A 25 1.86 -3.34 -18.67
C ASN A 25 1.52 -4.73 -18.11
N ALA A 26 2.51 -5.62 -18.06
CA ALA A 26 2.34 -6.92 -17.45
C ALA A 26 1.82 -6.62 -16.05
N ALA A 27 0.58 -7.01 -15.78
CA ALA A 27 -0.02 -6.80 -14.48
C ALA A 27 0.92 -7.47 -13.48
N GLN A 28 1.63 -6.67 -12.71
CA GLN A 28 2.63 -7.17 -11.78
C GLN A 28 1.88 -8.05 -10.77
N SER A 29 2.11 -9.35 -10.83
CA SER A 29 1.44 -10.29 -9.94
C SER A 29 1.81 -9.97 -8.50
N THR A 30 0.81 -9.86 -7.66
CA THR A 30 0.99 -9.60 -6.23
C THR A 30 0.95 -10.92 -5.48
N ILE A 31 1.99 -11.20 -4.70
CA ILE A 31 2.04 -12.38 -3.82
C ILE A 31 1.77 -11.90 -2.40
N VAL A 32 0.70 -12.42 -1.79
CA VAL A 32 0.32 -12.09 -0.42
C VAL A 32 0.50 -13.32 0.46
N GLY A 33 1.20 -13.17 1.57
CA GLY A 33 1.47 -14.27 2.49
C GLY A 33 1.87 -13.80 3.88
N GLY A 34 2.35 -14.76 4.65
CA GLY A 34 2.85 -14.54 6.02
C GLY A 34 2.19 -15.47 7.02
N GLU A 35 2.93 -15.81 8.05
CA GLU A 35 2.53 -16.73 9.11
C GLU A 35 3.24 -16.40 10.45
N TYR A 36 2.75 -16.97 11.52
CA TYR A 36 3.40 -16.88 12.83
C TYR A 36 4.61 -17.81 12.90
N LYS A 37 5.76 -17.26 13.31
CA LYS A 37 7.03 -17.97 13.55
C LYS A 37 7.22 -18.13 15.07
N ALA A 38 6.91 -19.30 15.58
CA ALA A 38 6.94 -19.57 17.02
C ALA A 38 8.35 -19.46 17.62
N ASP A 39 9.38 -19.85 16.88
CA ASP A 39 10.79 -19.79 17.28
C ASP A 39 11.30 -18.35 17.52
N LYS A 40 10.72 -17.38 16.80
CA LYS A 40 11.05 -15.94 16.90
C LYS A 40 10.00 -15.14 17.65
N ASN A 41 8.87 -15.73 17.97
CA ASN A 41 7.69 -15.05 18.51
C ASN A 41 7.30 -13.82 17.70
N ILE A 42 7.21 -13.96 16.37
CA ILE A 42 6.77 -12.90 15.44
C ILE A 42 5.74 -13.43 14.45
N THR A 43 4.87 -12.57 13.98
CA THR A 43 4.01 -12.84 12.82
C THR A 43 4.56 -12.06 11.64
N GLU A 44 4.97 -12.77 10.60
CA GLU A 44 5.38 -12.18 9.33
C GLU A 44 4.15 -11.92 8.45
N TYR A 45 4.16 -10.82 7.71
CA TYR A 45 3.18 -10.52 6.68
C TYR A 45 3.83 -9.77 5.53
N PHE A 46 3.52 -10.16 4.30
CA PHE A 46 4.05 -9.51 3.10
C PHE A 46 3.03 -9.40 1.98
N VAL A 47 3.22 -8.38 1.15
CA VAL A 47 2.50 -8.11 -0.10
C VAL A 47 3.55 -7.77 -1.15
N LEU A 48 4.15 -8.78 -1.77
CA LEU A 48 5.23 -8.55 -2.73
C LEU A 48 4.68 -8.07 -4.09
N PRO A 49 5.36 -7.10 -4.73
CA PRO A 49 6.67 -6.52 -4.37
C PRO A 49 6.58 -5.27 -3.48
N TYR A 50 5.46 -4.98 -2.83
CA TYR A 50 5.20 -3.67 -2.21
C TYR A 50 5.69 -3.52 -0.78
N GLY A 51 5.79 -4.61 -0.01
CA GLY A 51 6.31 -4.52 1.34
C GLY A 51 6.14 -5.77 2.16
N GLU A 52 6.81 -5.77 3.31
CA GLU A 52 6.75 -6.79 4.33
C GLU A 52 6.84 -6.15 5.71
N VAL A 53 6.34 -6.84 6.72
CA VAL A 53 6.38 -6.42 8.11
C VAL A 53 6.47 -7.62 9.05
N SER A 54 7.22 -7.45 10.14
CA SER A 54 7.30 -8.42 11.25
C SER A 54 6.59 -7.84 12.47
N LEU A 55 5.46 -8.42 12.81
CA LEU A 55 4.67 -8.06 13.98
C LEU A 55 5.18 -8.82 15.21
N PRO A 56 5.50 -8.17 16.32
CA PRO A 56 5.88 -8.86 17.54
C PRO A 56 4.69 -9.66 18.11
N GLY A 57 4.94 -10.93 18.47
CA GLY A 57 3.91 -11.82 19.00
C GLY A 57 3.08 -12.52 17.92
N LYS A 58 2.06 -13.26 18.40
CA LYS A 58 1.13 -13.99 17.55
C LYS A 58 -0.05 -13.11 17.16
N TRP A 59 -0.23 -12.95 15.84
CA TRP A 59 -1.36 -12.22 15.24
C TRP A 59 -2.08 -13.13 14.25
N GLU A 60 -3.41 -13.12 14.29
CA GLU A 60 -4.26 -13.88 13.39
C GLU A 60 -4.88 -12.95 12.35
N LYS A 61 -4.88 -13.34 11.06
CA LYS A 61 -5.59 -12.62 10.02
C LYS A 61 -7.08 -12.65 10.32
N TRP A 62 -7.67 -11.48 10.52
CA TRP A 62 -9.08 -11.37 10.90
C TRP A 62 -9.98 -10.99 9.72
N GLN A 63 -9.67 -9.89 9.03
CA GLN A 63 -10.48 -9.39 7.92
C GLN A 63 -9.59 -8.78 6.84
N TYR A 64 -9.99 -8.92 5.57
CA TYR A 64 -9.37 -8.22 4.45
C TYR A 64 -10.37 -7.27 3.79
N VAL A 65 -9.99 -6.00 3.62
CA VAL A 65 -10.79 -4.96 2.96
C VAL A 65 -10.19 -4.73 1.57
N SER A 66 -10.82 -5.26 0.55
CA SER A 66 -10.27 -5.35 -0.81
C SER A 66 -10.09 -3.99 -1.50
N ASN A 67 -11.02 -3.04 -1.34
CA ASN A 67 -10.93 -1.70 -1.92
C ASN A 67 -9.80 -0.87 -1.31
N ALA A 68 -9.51 -1.04 -0.01
CA ALA A 68 -8.39 -0.43 0.68
C ALA A 68 -7.10 -1.27 0.59
N ARG A 69 -7.18 -2.53 0.11
CA ARG A 69 -6.09 -3.53 0.14
C ARG A 69 -5.48 -3.67 1.53
N GLN A 70 -6.30 -3.63 2.56
CA GLN A 70 -5.92 -3.59 3.94
C GLN A 70 -6.23 -4.93 4.63
N GLN A 71 -5.21 -5.54 5.23
CA GLN A 71 -5.36 -6.75 6.05
C GLN A 71 -5.44 -6.34 7.51
N PHE A 72 -6.52 -6.73 8.16
CA PHE A 72 -6.68 -6.60 9.60
C PHE A 72 -6.16 -7.84 10.31
N PHE A 73 -5.53 -7.62 11.46
CA PHE A 73 -5.03 -8.66 12.34
C PHE A 73 -5.58 -8.46 13.74
N LYS A 74 -5.74 -9.57 14.44
CA LYS A 74 -6.16 -9.59 15.84
C LYS A 74 -5.21 -10.47 16.65
N ASN A 75 -4.85 -10.04 17.86
CA ASN A 75 -4.07 -10.84 18.81
C ASN A 75 -4.96 -11.40 19.92
N GLU A 76 -4.36 -12.17 20.85
CA GLU A 76 -5.03 -12.78 22.00
C GLU A 76 -5.65 -11.77 22.96
N ASP A 77 -5.09 -10.55 23.06
CA ASP A 77 -5.62 -9.46 23.86
C ASP A 77 -6.77 -8.70 23.19
N SER A 78 -7.24 -9.18 22.04
CA SER A 78 -8.25 -8.53 21.22
C SER A 78 -7.83 -7.20 20.62
N VAL A 79 -6.55 -6.88 20.59
CA VAL A 79 -6.03 -5.72 19.86
C VAL A 79 -6.22 -5.94 18.37
N ILE A 80 -6.74 -4.92 17.69
CA ILE A 80 -6.94 -4.93 16.22
C ILE A 80 -6.05 -3.89 15.59
N ILE A 81 -5.21 -4.35 14.67
CA ILE A 81 -4.36 -3.52 13.80
C ILE A 81 -4.72 -3.77 12.34
N ALA A 82 -4.34 -2.84 11.47
CA ALA A 82 -4.46 -3.06 10.05
C ALA A 82 -3.19 -2.63 9.30
N ILE A 83 -2.91 -3.33 8.20
CA ILE A 83 -1.70 -3.17 7.41
C ILE A 83 -2.07 -3.15 5.93
N ALA A 84 -1.59 -2.15 5.22
CA ALA A 84 -1.67 -2.08 3.77
C ALA A 84 -0.32 -1.70 3.17
N PHE A 85 -0.01 -2.31 2.01
CA PHE A 85 1.13 -1.96 1.18
C PHE A 85 0.68 -1.67 -0.25
N GLY A 86 1.42 -0.83 -0.93
CA GLY A 86 1.14 -0.56 -2.34
C GLY A 86 2.14 0.39 -2.99
N PRO A 87 2.02 0.61 -4.31
CA PRO A 87 2.86 1.57 -5.00
C PRO A 87 2.35 3.01 -4.77
N ALA A 88 3.29 3.97 -4.69
CA ALA A 88 2.95 5.38 -4.45
C ALA A 88 2.13 6.01 -5.59
N ASN A 89 2.26 5.52 -6.83
CA ASN A 89 1.55 6.06 -7.99
C ASN A 89 0.11 5.55 -8.15
N LYS A 90 -0.39 4.72 -7.23
CA LYS A 90 -1.81 4.30 -7.23
C LYS A 90 -2.75 5.40 -6.70
N TYR A 91 -2.22 6.34 -5.92
CA TYR A 91 -3.00 7.42 -5.32
C TYR A 91 -3.29 8.52 -6.33
N GLU A 92 -4.51 9.08 -6.32
CA GLU A 92 -4.93 10.06 -7.31
C GLU A 92 -4.10 11.35 -7.29
N PHE A 93 -3.64 11.76 -6.12
CA PHE A 93 -2.76 12.92 -5.95
C PHE A 93 -1.32 12.69 -6.44
N ASN A 94 -0.92 11.43 -6.73
CA ASN A 94 0.43 11.07 -7.16
C ASN A 94 0.46 10.12 -8.37
N ARG A 95 -0.52 10.16 -9.26
CA ARG A 95 -0.58 9.28 -10.46
C ARG A 95 0.63 9.42 -11.38
N ASN A 96 1.23 10.61 -11.42
CA ASN A 96 2.45 10.88 -12.17
C ASN A 96 3.73 10.35 -11.49
N GLY A 97 3.66 9.91 -10.23
CA GLY A 97 4.79 9.38 -9.46
C GLY A 97 5.86 10.40 -9.10
N LEU A 98 5.54 11.69 -9.12
CA LEU A 98 6.51 12.76 -8.84
C LEU A 98 6.77 12.95 -7.35
N LEU A 99 5.74 12.77 -6.50
CA LEU A 99 5.91 12.83 -5.06
C LEU A 99 6.55 11.54 -4.55
N LYS A 100 7.59 11.71 -3.75
CA LYS A 100 8.40 10.62 -3.16
C LYS A 100 8.75 10.96 -1.73
N GLU A 101 9.16 9.95 -0.97
CA GLU A 101 9.70 10.12 0.37
C GLU A 101 8.72 10.91 1.25
N TYR A 102 9.23 11.84 2.03
CA TYR A 102 8.41 12.61 2.98
C TYR A 102 7.36 13.49 2.29
N ASP A 103 7.64 14.03 1.09
CA ASP A 103 6.66 14.84 0.35
C ASP A 103 5.44 14.00 -0.05
N PHE A 104 5.66 12.74 -0.43
CA PHE A 104 4.56 11.81 -0.66
C PHE A 104 3.76 11.55 0.63
N VAL A 105 4.45 11.26 1.73
CA VAL A 105 3.80 10.93 3.00
C VAL A 105 2.97 12.11 3.52
N LYS A 106 3.50 13.35 3.37
CA LYS A 106 2.78 14.57 3.73
C LYS A 106 1.51 14.75 2.88
N ALA A 107 1.62 14.58 1.56
CA ALA A 107 0.47 14.67 0.65
C ALA A 107 -0.56 13.55 0.93
N TYR A 108 -0.10 12.36 1.32
CA TYR A 108 -1.00 11.26 1.69
C TYR A 108 -1.77 11.57 2.97
N TYR A 109 -1.09 12.09 4.00
CA TYR A 109 -1.76 12.54 5.20
C TYR A 109 -2.79 13.64 4.90
N ASP A 110 -2.43 14.67 4.14
CA ASP A 110 -3.32 15.77 3.80
C ASP A 110 -4.56 15.26 3.05
N TRP A 111 -4.38 14.40 2.06
CA TRP A 111 -5.47 13.83 1.26
C TRP A 111 -6.43 12.97 2.10
N GLU A 112 -5.90 12.10 2.95
CA GLU A 112 -6.69 11.18 3.78
C GLU A 112 -7.39 11.94 4.93
N SER A 113 -6.66 12.81 5.64
CA SER A 113 -7.21 13.59 6.76
C SER A 113 -8.31 14.56 6.29
N ASP A 114 -8.11 15.24 5.15
CA ASP A 114 -9.11 16.13 4.57
C ASP A 114 -10.41 15.40 4.23
N TYR A 115 -10.31 14.17 3.72
CA TYR A 115 -11.47 13.34 3.44
C TYR A 115 -12.27 13.05 4.73
N PHE A 116 -11.62 12.61 5.78
CA PHE A 116 -12.29 12.27 7.04
C PHE A 116 -12.81 13.51 7.79
N VAL A 117 -12.10 14.63 7.75
CA VAL A 117 -12.57 15.89 8.36
C VAL A 117 -13.86 16.36 7.69
N LYS A 118 -13.99 16.25 6.37
CA LYS A 118 -15.24 16.54 5.63
C LYS A 118 -16.40 15.62 6.04
N LEU A 119 -16.10 14.44 6.57
CA LEU A 119 -17.10 13.50 7.11
C LEU A 119 -17.41 13.74 8.60
N GLY A 120 -16.82 14.77 9.22
CA GLY A 120 -17.08 15.16 10.60
C GLY A 120 -16.21 14.45 11.65
N TYR A 121 -15.08 13.87 11.23
CA TYR A 121 -14.05 13.36 12.14
C TYR A 121 -13.02 14.45 12.46
N GLU A 122 -12.26 14.24 13.50
CA GLU A 122 -11.12 15.06 13.87
C GLU A 122 -9.82 14.32 13.54
N ALA A 123 -8.82 15.03 13.00
CA ALA A 123 -7.51 14.49 12.63
C ALA A 123 -6.39 15.36 13.19
N LYS A 124 -5.32 14.73 13.68
CA LYS A 124 -4.15 15.44 14.21
C LYS A 124 -2.86 14.66 13.97
N ILE A 125 -1.84 15.34 13.47
CA ILE A 125 -0.48 14.82 13.45
C ILE A 125 0.03 14.71 14.90
N ILE A 126 0.56 13.55 15.25
CA ILE A 126 1.18 13.26 16.54
C ILE A 126 2.70 13.36 16.44
N GLU A 127 3.28 12.77 15.39
CA GLU A 127 4.74 12.73 15.18
C GLU A 127 5.05 12.77 13.69
N THR A 128 6.16 13.41 13.33
CA THR A 128 6.71 13.38 11.96
C THR A 128 8.18 13.04 12.02
N ASP A 129 8.65 12.22 11.07
CA ASP A 129 10.08 11.94 10.90
C ASP A 129 10.42 11.99 9.41
N GLN A 130 11.02 13.10 9.00
CA GLN A 130 11.41 13.33 7.61
C GLN A 130 12.58 12.44 7.18
N SER A 131 13.47 12.08 8.09
CA SER A 131 14.63 11.25 7.79
C SER A 131 14.25 9.78 7.52
N ASN A 132 13.16 9.32 8.12
CA ASN A 132 12.61 7.98 7.92
C ASN A 132 11.32 7.97 7.09
N ASN A 133 10.91 9.11 6.55
CA ASN A 133 9.75 9.26 5.67
C ASN A 133 8.45 8.70 6.26
N TYR A 134 8.09 9.13 7.49
CA TYR A 134 6.80 8.77 8.06
C TYR A 134 6.10 9.92 8.80
N ILE A 135 4.78 9.78 8.90
CA ILE A 135 3.89 10.59 9.75
C ILE A 135 3.05 9.63 10.59
N ILE A 136 3.01 9.88 11.92
CA ILE A 136 2.02 9.27 12.81
C ILE A 136 0.95 10.30 13.09
N TRP A 137 -0.30 9.89 12.92
CA TRP A 137 -1.45 10.75 13.15
C TRP A 137 -2.61 10.00 13.78
N ARG A 138 -3.51 10.73 14.42
CA ARG A 138 -4.72 10.20 15.05
C ARG A 138 -5.94 10.71 14.33
N LEU A 139 -6.92 9.83 14.17
CA LEU A 139 -8.26 10.11 13.67
C LEU A 139 -9.25 9.68 14.72
N TRP A 140 -10.16 10.58 15.15
CA TRP A 140 -11.17 10.25 16.15
C TRP A 140 -12.50 10.94 15.88
N GLY A 141 -13.56 10.47 16.54
CA GLY A 141 -14.93 10.96 16.44
C GLY A 141 -15.93 9.84 16.19
N GLN A 142 -17.20 10.05 16.48
CA GLN A 142 -18.31 9.10 16.20
C GLN A 142 -18.05 7.67 16.69
N LYS A 143 -17.38 7.45 17.82
CA LYS A 143 -16.93 6.14 18.36
C LYS A 143 -15.73 5.53 17.62
N TYR A 144 -15.04 6.29 16.81
CA TYR A 144 -13.82 5.89 16.15
C TYR A 144 -12.62 6.57 16.82
N ASP A 145 -11.54 5.82 17.05
CA ASP A 145 -10.29 6.33 17.61
C ASP A 145 -9.14 5.46 17.13
N THR A 146 -8.44 5.93 16.12
CA THR A 146 -7.40 5.15 15.43
C THR A 146 -6.13 5.95 15.27
N TYR A 147 -5.01 5.30 15.52
CA TYR A 147 -3.67 5.81 15.24
C TYR A 147 -3.14 5.19 13.97
N PHE A 148 -2.64 6.03 13.08
CA PHE A 148 -2.05 5.63 11.81
C PHE A 148 -0.57 5.97 11.76
N LEU A 149 0.20 5.15 11.04
CA LEU A 149 1.50 5.50 10.51
C LEU A 149 1.45 5.39 8.99
N PHE A 150 1.64 6.50 8.31
CA PHE A 150 1.89 6.55 6.88
C PHE A 150 3.39 6.64 6.62
N GLY A 151 3.90 5.77 5.77
CA GLY A 151 5.31 5.74 5.41
C GLY A 151 5.53 5.45 3.93
N GLU A 152 6.69 5.87 3.43
CA GLU A 152 7.11 5.62 2.06
C GLU A 152 8.60 5.27 2.03
N ARG A 153 8.95 4.21 1.29
CA ARG A 153 10.34 3.82 1.00
C ARG A 153 10.45 3.31 -0.42
N ASN A 154 11.30 3.96 -1.23
CA ASN A 154 11.61 3.52 -2.59
C ASN A 154 10.37 3.34 -3.49
N GLY A 155 9.42 4.27 -3.45
CA GLY A 155 8.18 4.21 -4.23
C GLY A 155 7.14 3.23 -3.68
N ARG A 156 7.36 2.65 -2.50
CA ARG A 156 6.49 1.69 -1.82
C ARG A 156 5.90 2.33 -0.58
N VAL A 157 4.60 2.29 -0.50
CA VAL A 157 3.84 2.92 0.59
C VAL A 157 3.39 1.86 1.57
N CYS A 158 3.52 2.17 2.86
CA CYS A 158 2.84 1.45 3.92
C CYS A 158 1.83 2.34 4.64
N ASN A 159 0.72 1.74 5.02
CA ASN A 159 -0.27 2.31 5.91
C ASN A 159 -0.51 1.30 7.02
N TYR A 160 -0.04 1.61 8.20
CA TYR A 160 -0.24 0.81 9.41
C TYR A 160 -1.19 1.55 10.33
N SER A 161 -2.05 0.81 11.03
CA SER A 161 -2.97 1.44 11.97
C SER A 161 -3.29 0.55 13.16
N VAL A 162 -3.57 1.19 14.30
CA VAL A 162 -4.08 0.58 15.53
C VAL A 162 -5.50 1.06 15.75
N HIS A 163 -6.47 0.15 15.59
CA HIS A 163 -7.91 0.46 15.64
C HIS A 163 -8.51 0.23 17.01
N ILE A 164 -8.33 -0.97 17.57
CA ILE A 164 -8.86 -1.35 18.87
C ILE A 164 -7.69 -1.81 19.72
N ALA A 165 -7.41 -1.11 20.78
CA ALA A 165 -6.34 -1.41 21.72
C ALA A 165 -6.66 -0.72 23.06
N ASP A 166 -7.77 -1.09 23.67
CA ASP A 166 -8.27 -0.42 24.90
C ASP A 166 -7.29 -0.54 26.07
N LYS A 167 -6.48 -1.60 26.07
CA LYS A 167 -5.45 -1.82 27.08
C LYS A 167 -4.13 -1.05 26.83
N TRP A 168 -3.98 -0.46 25.63
CA TRP A 168 -2.75 0.24 25.24
C TRP A 168 -2.91 1.75 25.44
N SER A 169 -1.96 2.35 26.11
CA SER A 169 -1.83 3.78 26.16
C SER A 169 -1.50 4.36 24.78
N GLU A 170 -1.65 5.67 24.62
CA GLU A 170 -1.24 6.37 23.40
C GLU A 170 0.24 6.12 23.07
N ALA A 171 1.12 6.19 24.08
CA ALA A 171 2.55 5.94 23.91
C ALA A 171 2.86 4.53 23.40
N GLU A 172 2.13 3.51 23.88
CA GLU A 172 2.30 2.13 23.41
C GLU A 172 1.83 1.95 21.96
N LYS A 173 0.71 2.58 21.57
CA LYS A 173 0.23 2.57 20.18
C LYS A 173 1.26 3.20 19.22
N ILE A 174 1.79 4.37 19.57
CA ILE A 174 2.82 5.08 18.81
C ILE A 174 4.09 4.22 18.72
N GLN A 175 4.57 3.71 19.84
CA GLN A 175 5.79 2.90 19.88
C GLN A 175 5.65 1.61 19.07
N PHE A 176 4.49 0.95 19.11
CA PHE A 176 4.20 -0.22 18.29
C PHE A 176 4.31 0.10 16.80
N LEU A 177 3.65 1.16 16.33
CA LEU A 177 3.69 1.58 14.92
C LEU A 177 5.12 1.90 14.47
N LYS A 178 5.89 2.61 15.28
CA LYS A 178 7.30 2.92 15.00
C LYS A 178 8.15 1.65 14.92
N ASN A 179 7.98 0.73 15.87
CA ASN A 179 8.77 -0.49 15.92
C ASN A 179 8.56 -1.39 14.69
N ILE A 180 7.34 -1.49 14.17
CA ILE A 180 7.06 -2.30 13.00
C ILE A 180 7.44 -1.61 11.69
N TYR A 181 7.59 -0.28 11.68
CA TYR A 181 8.01 0.48 10.51
C TYR A 181 9.53 0.58 10.38
N LEU A 182 10.25 0.79 11.50
CA LEU A 182 11.69 1.06 11.50
C LEU A 182 12.55 -0.21 11.45
N LYS A 183 11.96 -1.38 11.63
CA LYS A 183 12.66 -2.67 11.49
C LYS A 183 12.69 -3.14 10.05
#